data_d7f7fc8d0192dccdad8343328b748919
#
_entry.id   d7f7fc8d0192dccdad8343328b748919
#
_cell.length_a   1.000
_cell.length_b   1.000
_cell.length_c   1.000
_cell.angle_alpha   90.00
_cell.angle_beta   90.00
_cell.angle_gamma   90.00
#
_symmetry.space_group_name_H-M   'P 1'
#
loop_
_entity.id
_entity.type
_entity.pdbx_description
1 polymer ?
#
loop_
_entity_poly.entity_id
_entity_poly.type
_entity_poly.pdbx_seq_one_letter_code
_entity_poly.pdbx_strand_id
1 'polypeptide(L)'
;LESNFPQADVQVEAIEVGNNRIESWFNLSSNPISLNEEFDVDTNGHGFEIQTKNWKAYVTAVSARWLHKLYNTTTPDLLFSGNPRDYLGYGKKKNKINLGIRDSLKSDPTSFWAYNNGITALVYDYATPDNTDVNKLHIKGITIINGAQTTGTVGSIKDGQVGDAWIPIRFIVCTDSTII
;
A
#
# COMPACT_ATOMS: atom_id res chain seq x y z
N LEU A 1 -28.91 -4.68 22.58
CA LEU A 1 -27.64 -3.91 22.76
C LEU A 1 -27.73 -2.47 22.22
N GLU A 2 -28.62 -2.23 21.24
CA GLU A 2 -28.79 -0.89 20.61
C GLU A 2 -29.52 0.13 21.50
N SER A 3 -30.22 -0.30 22.56
CA SER A 3 -31.08 0.57 23.37
C SER A 3 -30.35 1.38 24.45
N ASN A 4 -29.03 1.20 24.62
CA ASN A 4 -28.26 1.86 25.69
C ASN A 4 -27.25 2.91 25.20
N PHE A 5 -27.25 3.24 23.91
CA PHE A 5 -26.37 4.28 23.38
C PHE A 5 -27.15 5.59 23.16
N PRO A 6 -26.61 6.74 23.57
CA PRO A 6 -27.24 8.02 23.27
C PRO A 6 -27.37 8.21 21.76
N GLN A 7 -28.50 8.79 21.32
CA GLN A 7 -28.75 9.15 19.92
C GLN A 7 -27.71 10.16 19.42
N ALA A 8 -26.55 9.66 19.05
CA ALA A 8 -25.58 10.38 18.23
C ALA A 8 -25.51 9.64 16.89
N ASP A 9 -25.22 10.33 15.80
CA ASP A 9 -25.00 9.76 14.45
C ASP A 9 -23.81 8.80 14.38
N VAL A 10 -23.69 7.90 15.34
CA VAL A 10 -22.68 6.86 15.45
C VAL A 10 -23.34 5.55 15.06
N GLN A 11 -22.98 5.04 13.91
CA GLN A 11 -23.37 3.70 13.48
C GLN A 11 -22.56 2.70 14.31
N VAL A 12 -23.22 1.97 15.20
CA VAL A 12 -22.60 0.89 15.99
C VAL A 12 -22.82 -0.42 15.24
N GLU A 13 -21.74 -1.04 14.80
CA GLU A 13 -21.76 -2.33 14.14
C GLU A 13 -21.20 -3.40 15.09
N ALA A 14 -21.99 -4.43 15.38
CA ALA A 14 -21.54 -5.57 16.19
C ALA A 14 -20.89 -6.59 15.25
N ILE A 15 -19.62 -6.91 15.47
CA ILE A 15 -18.88 -7.88 14.69
C ILE A 15 -18.58 -9.09 15.58
N GLU A 16 -19.00 -10.29 15.14
CA GLU A 16 -18.57 -11.53 15.79
C GLU A 16 -17.10 -11.83 15.44
N VAL A 17 -16.28 -11.97 16.48
CA VAL A 17 -14.84 -12.21 16.33
C VAL A 17 -14.54 -13.64 16.75
N GLY A 18 -14.40 -14.55 15.78
CA GLY A 18 -13.97 -15.94 16.03
C GLY A 18 -12.46 -16.04 16.29
N ASN A 19 -12.03 -17.20 16.83
CA ASN A 19 -10.62 -17.46 17.18
C ASN A 19 -9.65 -17.21 16.03
N ASN A 20 -9.98 -17.61 14.81
CA ASN A 20 -9.13 -17.39 13.62
C ASN A 20 -8.89 -15.89 13.35
N ARG A 21 -9.86 -15.05 13.69
CA ARG A 21 -9.75 -13.60 13.50
C ARG A 21 -8.89 -12.96 14.60
N ILE A 22 -8.99 -13.46 15.83
CA ILE A 22 -8.13 -13.05 16.95
C ILE A 22 -6.68 -13.45 16.67
N GLU A 23 -6.43 -14.67 16.22
CA GLU A 23 -5.09 -15.13 15.84
C GLU A 23 -4.51 -14.31 14.67
N SER A 24 -5.34 -13.99 13.67
CA SER A 24 -4.94 -13.12 12.56
C SER A 24 -4.52 -11.74 13.08
N TRP A 25 -5.32 -11.13 13.97
CA TRP A 25 -4.99 -9.82 14.56
C TRP A 25 -3.73 -9.85 15.41
N PHE A 26 -3.54 -10.92 16.20
CA PHE A 26 -2.33 -11.11 17.00
C PHE A 26 -1.08 -11.23 16.11
N ASN A 27 -1.17 -12.03 15.05
CA ASN A 27 -0.06 -12.20 14.10
C ASN A 27 0.24 -10.89 13.36
N LEU A 28 -0.78 -10.13 12.96
CA LEU A 28 -0.63 -8.81 12.33
C LEU A 28 0.00 -7.78 13.26
N SER A 29 -0.33 -7.82 14.56
CA SER A 29 0.28 -6.93 15.57
C SER A 29 1.73 -7.28 15.88
N SER A 30 2.11 -8.55 15.70
CA SER A 30 3.46 -9.05 15.97
C SER A 30 4.40 -8.92 14.75
N ASN A 31 3.84 -8.90 13.54
CA ASN A 31 4.60 -8.77 12.31
C ASN A 31 3.79 -7.98 11.27
N PRO A 32 4.07 -6.69 11.11
CA PRO A 32 3.31 -5.82 10.20
C PRO A 32 3.46 -6.22 8.73
N ILE A 33 4.50 -6.98 8.35
CA ILE A 33 4.73 -7.43 6.97
C ILE A 33 4.31 -8.89 6.86
N SER A 34 3.12 -9.13 6.33
CA SER A 34 2.57 -10.48 6.17
C SER A 34 2.93 -11.15 4.83
N LEU A 35 3.29 -10.36 3.82
CA LEU A 35 3.79 -10.86 2.54
C LEU A 35 5.31 -10.96 2.61
N ASN A 36 5.85 -12.19 2.55
CA ASN A 36 7.29 -12.47 2.74
C ASN A 36 8.02 -12.78 1.43
N GLU A 37 7.32 -12.80 0.31
CA GLU A 37 7.85 -13.13 -1.01
C GLU A 37 8.82 -12.05 -1.49
N GLU A 38 9.61 -12.40 -2.49
CA GLU A 38 10.47 -11.47 -3.21
C GLU A 38 9.71 -10.89 -4.42
N PHE A 39 9.87 -9.61 -4.65
CA PHE A 39 9.21 -8.89 -5.74
C PHE A 39 10.21 -8.10 -6.55
N ASP A 40 10.09 -8.24 -7.88
CA ASP A 40 10.72 -7.33 -8.83
C ASP A 40 9.81 -6.14 -9.07
N VAL A 41 10.30 -4.97 -8.76
CA VAL A 41 9.54 -3.73 -8.84
C VAL A 41 9.95 -2.94 -10.08
N ASP A 42 9.00 -2.66 -10.97
CA ASP A 42 9.25 -1.81 -12.13
C ASP A 42 9.33 -0.34 -11.69
N THR A 43 10.51 0.25 -11.80
CA THR A 43 10.78 1.65 -11.46
C THR A 43 11.07 2.47 -12.73
N ASN A 44 11.07 3.79 -12.58
CA ASN A 44 11.42 4.70 -13.69
C ASN A 44 12.94 4.90 -13.85
N GLY A 45 13.77 4.07 -13.23
CA GLY A 45 15.23 4.16 -13.27
C GLY A 45 15.83 5.28 -12.41
N HIS A 46 15.01 6.03 -11.67
CA HIS A 46 15.45 7.12 -10.80
C HIS A 46 15.03 6.84 -9.36
N GLY A 47 15.92 7.13 -8.43
CA GLY A 47 15.65 6.99 -7.01
C GLY A 47 16.85 7.40 -6.17
N PHE A 48 16.63 7.49 -4.88
CA PHE A 48 17.69 7.78 -3.93
C PHE A 48 17.43 7.10 -2.60
N GLU A 49 18.49 6.82 -1.89
CA GLU A 49 18.43 6.23 -0.55
C GLU A 49 18.58 7.31 0.52
N ILE A 50 17.81 7.16 1.59
CA ILE A 50 18.02 7.89 2.84
C ILE A 50 18.25 6.85 3.92
N GLN A 51 19.30 7.03 4.71
CA GLN A 51 19.64 6.11 5.80
C GLN A 51 19.81 6.87 7.10
N THR A 52 19.29 6.28 8.18
CA THR A 52 19.47 6.73 9.55
C THR A 52 19.99 5.56 10.40
N LYS A 53 20.14 5.79 11.72
CA LYS A 53 20.54 4.72 12.65
C LYS A 53 19.50 3.57 12.71
N ASN A 54 18.20 3.91 12.59
CA ASN A 54 17.11 3.00 12.93
C ASN A 54 16.27 2.56 11.72
N TRP A 55 16.48 3.16 10.55
CA TRP A 55 15.78 2.81 9.32
C TRP A 55 16.56 3.27 8.09
N LYS A 56 16.31 2.61 6.98
CA LYS A 56 16.70 3.07 5.64
C LYS A 56 15.49 3.12 4.74
N ALA A 57 15.50 3.99 3.75
CA ALA A 57 14.41 4.10 2.77
C ALA A 57 14.95 4.34 1.37
N TYR A 58 14.37 3.66 0.39
CA TYR A 58 14.57 3.94 -1.01
C TYR A 58 13.34 4.67 -1.57
N VAL A 59 13.55 5.85 -2.13
CA VAL A 59 12.51 6.70 -2.70
C VAL A 59 12.61 6.67 -4.21
N THR A 60 11.51 6.31 -4.88
CA THR A 60 11.45 6.18 -6.33
C THR A 60 10.02 6.39 -6.84
N ALA A 61 9.80 6.09 -8.11
CA ALA A 61 8.47 5.95 -8.70
C ALA A 61 8.32 4.55 -9.29
N VAL A 62 7.15 3.93 -9.08
CA VAL A 62 6.80 2.62 -9.62
C VAL A 62 5.75 2.76 -10.71
N SER A 63 5.73 1.82 -11.65
CA SER A 63 4.71 1.83 -12.69
C SER A 63 3.33 1.47 -12.11
N ALA A 64 2.29 2.15 -12.58
CA ALA A 64 0.92 1.82 -12.20
C ALA A 64 0.55 0.38 -12.59
N ARG A 65 1.13 -0.17 -13.66
CA ARG A 65 0.94 -1.56 -14.07
C ARG A 65 1.51 -2.55 -13.05
N TRP A 66 2.71 -2.26 -12.53
CA TRP A 66 3.30 -3.08 -11.48
C TRP A 66 2.40 -3.09 -10.23
N LEU A 67 1.93 -1.92 -9.79
CA LEU A 67 1.05 -1.81 -8.63
C LEU A 67 -0.29 -2.52 -8.84
N HIS A 68 -0.87 -2.42 -10.04
CA HIS A 68 -2.07 -3.16 -10.43
C HIS A 68 -1.86 -4.67 -10.34
N LYS A 69 -0.74 -5.16 -10.90
CA LYS A 69 -0.37 -6.58 -10.82
C LYS A 69 -0.20 -7.03 -9.38
N LEU A 70 0.55 -6.28 -8.56
CA LEU A 70 0.76 -6.58 -7.15
C LEU A 70 -0.59 -6.75 -6.43
N TYR A 71 -1.49 -5.78 -6.57
CA TYR A 71 -2.83 -5.82 -5.92
C TYR A 71 -3.65 -7.03 -6.34
N ASN A 72 -3.61 -7.43 -7.61
CA ASN A 72 -4.43 -8.52 -8.14
C ASN A 72 -3.80 -9.91 -7.96
N THR A 73 -2.51 -9.99 -7.66
CA THR A 73 -1.81 -11.26 -7.40
C THR A 73 -1.62 -11.53 -5.91
N THR A 74 -1.89 -10.57 -5.04
CA THR A 74 -1.79 -10.71 -3.59
C THR A 74 -3.17 -10.60 -2.94
N THR A 75 -3.27 -11.06 -1.70
CA THR A 75 -4.47 -10.85 -0.90
C THR A 75 -4.45 -9.44 -0.31
N PRO A 76 -5.48 -8.59 -0.56
CA PRO A 76 -5.49 -7.21 -0.05
C PRO A 76 -5.27 -7.10 1.46
N ASP A 77 -5.85 -8.00 2.25
CA ASP A 77 -5.69 -8.02 3.71
C ASP A 77 -4.21 -8.19 4.12
N LEU A 78 -3.45 -9.00 3.39
CA LEU A 78 -2.02 -9.19 3.63
C LEU A 78 -1.21 -7.97 3.14
N LEU A 79 -1.60 -7.39 1.99
CA LEU A 79 -0.92 -6.23 1.43
C LEU A 79 -1.07 -4.98 2.31
N PHE A 80 -2.19 -4.85 3.03
CA PHE A 80 -2.46 -3.72 3.93
C PHE A 80 -2.32 -4.07 5.41
N SER A 81 -1.70 -5.19 5.74
CA SER A 81 -1.58 -5.68 7.11
C SER A 81 -0.99 -4.67 8.09
N GLY A 82 -0.04 -3.85 7.64
CA GLY A 82 0.57 -2.78 8.43
C GLY A 82 -0.21 -1.46 8.45
N ASN A 83 -1.41 -1.39 7.86
CA ASN A 83 -2.19 -0.15 7.78
C ASN A 83 -3.42 -0.18 8.71
N PRO A 84 -3.33 0.38 9.92
CA PRO A 84 -4.43 0.33 10.89
C PRO A 84 -5.70 1.08 10.44
N ARG A 85 -5.59 2.00 9.47
CA ARG A 85 -6.73 2.81 9.00
C ARG A 85 -7.59 2.11 7.95
N ASP A 86 -7.05 1.20 7.17
CA ASP A 86 -7.80 0.51 6.10
C ASP A 86 -8.47 -0.78 6.57
N TYR A 87 -8.10 -1.28 7.72
CA TYR A 87 -8.76 -2.41 8.36
C TYR A 87 -10.22 -2.10 8.78
N LEU A 88 -10.59 -0.84 8.90
CA LEU A 88 -11.93 -0.38 9.32
C LEU A 88 -12.94 -0.24 8.17
N GLY A 89 -12.65 -0.75 6.98
CA GLY A 89 -13.61 -0.90 5.89
C GLY A 89 -13.79 0.33 4.99
N TYR A 90 -14.15 0.05 3.76
CA TYR A 90 -14.46 1.02 2.70
C TYR A 90 -15.77 1.77 2.97
N GLY A 91 -15.76 2.83 3.75
CA GLY A 91 -16.93 3.68 3.98
C GLY A 91 -17.39 4.44 2.72
N LYS A 92 -18.70 4.65 2.58
CA LYS A 92 -19.38 5.31 1.42
C LYS A 92 -18.86 6.72 1.03
N LYS A 93 -18.12 7.41 1.89
CA LYS A 93 -17.51 8.74 1.60
C LYS A 93 -16.29 8.68 0.67
N LYS A 94 -15.69 7.51 0.45
CA LYS A 94 -14.45 7.32 -0.35
C LYS A 94 -14.67 7.35 -1.87
N ASN A 95 -15.90 7.29 -2.37
CA ASN A 95 -16.18 7.21 -3.81
C ASN A 95 -15.67 8.43 -4.62
N LYS A 96 -15.70 9.65 -4.08
CA LYS A 96 -15.25 10.85 -4.81
C LYS A 96 -13.72 10.88 -4.99
N ILE A 97 -12.95 10.48 -3.97
CA ILE A 97 -11.49 10.45 -4.05
C ILE A 97 -11.04 9.36 -5.02
N ASN A 98 -11.63 8.19 -4.94
CA ASN A 98 -11.35 7.07 -5.85
C ASN A 98 -11.70 7.40 -7.31
N LEU A 99 -12.79 8.15 -7.55
CA LEU A 99 -13.15 8.65 -8.88
C LEU A 99 -12.07 9.61 -9.40
N GLY A 100 -11.62 10.59 -8.59
CA GLY A 100 -10.56 11.51 -8.97
C GLY A 100 -9.24 10.80 -9.33
N ILE A 101 -8.84 9.81 -8.54
CA ILE A 101 -7.64 8.99 -8.83
C ILE A 101 -7.82 8.23 -10.16
N ARG A 102 -8.97 7.57 -10.35
CA ARG A 102 -9.27 6.84 -11.58
C ARG A 102 -9.29 7.74 -12.81
N ASP A 103 -9.93 8.89 -12.70
CA ASP A 103 -10.06 9.84 -13.80
C ASP A 103 -8.68 10.40 -14.18
N SER A 104 -7.84 10.77 -13.22
CA SER A 104 -6.47 11.22 -13.47
C SER A 104 -5.63 10.14 -14.15
N LEU A 105 -5.71 8.88 -13.72
CA LEU A 105 -5.01 7.77 -14.34
C LEU A 105 -5.41 7.53 -15.80
N LYS A 106 -6.66 7.83 -16.16
CA LYS A 106 -7.19 7.63 -17.52
C LYS A 106 -6.97 8.83 -18.44
N SER A 107 -7.20 10.03 -17.91
CA SER A 107 -7.20 11.26 -18.72
C SER A 107 -5.81 11.90 -18.83
N ASP A 108 -4.98 11.78 -17.79
CA ASP A 108 -3.66 12.39 -17.72
C ASP A 108 -2.70 11.54 -16.89
N PRO A 109 -2.33 10.33 -17.36
CA PRO A 109 -1.44 9.44 -16.64
C PRO A 109 -0.04 10.01 -16.42
N THR A 110 0.42 10.91 -17.31
CA THR A 110 1.75 11.53 -17.23
C THR A 110 1.87 12.50 -16.06
N SER A 111 0.81 13.22 -15.74
CA SER A 111 0.77 14.16 -14.61
C SER A 111 0.35 13.49 -13.29
N PHE A 112 -0.02 12.21 -13.31
CA PHE A 112 -0.49 11.50 -12.12
C PHE A 112 0.51 11.56 -10.96
N TRP A 113 1.79 11.50 -11.27
CA TRP A 113 2.87 11.63 -10.29
C TRP A 113 2.78 12.94 -9.47
N ALA A 114 2.40 14.05 -10.12
CA ALA A 114 2.31 15.35 -9.47
C ALA A 114 1.05 15.50 -8.59
N TYR A 115 -0.01 14.80 -8.93
CA TYR A 115 -1.31 14.92 -8.22
C TYR A 115 -1.49 13.92 -7.10
N ASN A 116 -0.67 12.86 -7.07
CA ASN A 116 -0.80 11.78 -6.11
C ASN A 116 0.19 11.93 -4.94
N ASN A 117 -0.30 11.76 -3.72
CA ASN A 117 0.53 11.84 -2.51
C ASN A 117 1.53 10.67 -2.37
N GLY A 118 1.44 9.69 -3.27
CA GLY A 118 2.32 8.53 -3.28
C GLY A 118 1.96 7.47 -2.24
N ILE A 119 2.84 6.48 -2.17
CA ILE A 119 2.70 5.29 -1.33
C ILE A 119 3.88 5.23 -0.36
N THR A 120 3.62 4.70 0.84
CA THR A 120 4.66 4.29 1.76
C THR A 120 4.46 2.80 2.05
N ALA A 121 5.48 2.01 1.79
CA ALA A 121 5.50 0.58 2.04
C ALA A 121 6.64 0.24 3.01
N LEU A 122 6.36 -0.66 3.96
CA LEU A 122 7.40 -1.34 4.73
C LEU A 122 7.82 -2.58 3.97
N VAL A 123 9.12 -2.86 3.98
CA VAL A 123 9.74 -4.05 3.41
C VAL A 123 10.77 -4.60 4.38
N TYR A 124 11.07 -5.88 4.31
CA TYR A 124 12.15 -6.47 5.12
C TYR A 124 13.52 -6.02 4.63
N ASP A 125 13.70 -5.95 3.31
CA ASP A 125 14.94 -5.48 2.69
C ASP A 125 14.69 -5.07 1.24
N TYR A 126 15.65 -4.34 0.67
CA TYR A 126 15.70 -4.04 -0.74
C TYR A 126 17.15 -4.02 -1.25
N ALA A 127 17.34 -4.42 -2.50
CA ALA A 127 18.56 -4.22 -3.24
C ALA A 127 18.36 -3.07 -4.23
N THR A 128 19.19 -2.03 -4.11
CA THR A 128 19.14 -0.87 -5.02
C THR A 128 19.43 -1.31 -6.45
N PRO A 129 18.80 -0.69 -7.46
CA PRO A 129 19.09 -0.95 -8.86
C PRO A 129 20.60 -0.82 -9.13
N ASP A 130 21.15 -1.75 -9.86
CA ASP A 130 22.53 -1.72 -10.30
C ASP A 130 22.67 -1.27 -11.77
N ASN A 131 23.88 -1.20 -12.26
CA ASN A 131 24.14 -0.77 -13.64
C ASN A 131 23.65 -1.78 -14.71
N THR A 132 23.20 -2.96 -14.31
CA THR A 132 22.73 -4.01 -15.25
C THR A 132 21.23 -3.88 -15.50
N ASP A 133 20.46 -3.45 -14.52
CA ASP A 133 19.02 -3.17 -14.66
C ASP A 133 18.57 -2.00 -13.75
N VAL A 134 18.80 -0.79 -14.25
CA VAL A 134 18.46 0.45 -13.54
C VAL A 134 16.95 0.62 -13.29
N ASN A 135 16.12 -0.10 -14.03
CA ASN A 135 14.67 -0.01 -13.95
C ASN A 135 14.05 -1.06 -13.00
N LYS A 136 14.87 -1.90 -12.37
CA LYS A 136 14.41 -2.94 -11.46
C LYS A 136 14.94 -2.69 -10.04
N LEU A 137 14.02 -2.72 -9.09
CA LEU A 137 14.33 -2.76 -7.68
C LEU A 137 13.86 -4.10 -7.12
N HIS A 138 14.73 -4.83 -6.46
CA HIS A 138 14.36 -6.07 -5.78
C HIS A 138 13.98 -5.78 -4.34
N ILE A 139 12.81 -6.21 -3.90
CA ILE A 139 12.36 -6.06 -2.52
C ILE A 139 11.99 -7.42 -1.94
N LYS A 140 12.17 -7.57 -0.63
CA LYS A 140 11.73 -8.73 0.15
C LYS A 140 10.64 -8.32 1.11
N GLY A 141 9.50 -8.98 1.01
CA GLY A 141 8.31 -8.66 1.78
C GLY A 141 7.73 -7.30 1.41
N ILE A 142 6.45 -7.10 1.65
CA ILE A 142 5.81 -5.79 1.47
C ILE A 142 4.53 -5.67 2.30
N THR A 143 4.33 -4.51 2.91
CA THR A 143 3.04 -4.05 3.40
C THR A 143 2.89 -2.55 3.15
N ILE A 144 1.71 -2.11 2.73
CA ILE A 144 1.43 -0.71 2.43
C ILE A 144 0.84 -0.03 3.65
N ILE A 145 1.60 0.87 4.27
CA ILE A 145 1.17 1.61 5.47
C ILE A 145 0.53 2.96 5.16
N ASN A 146 0.74 3.49 3.95
CA ASN A 146 0.08 4.70 3.45
C ASN A 146 -0.13 4.59 1.93
N GLY A 147 -1.24 5.15 1.41
CA GLY A 147 -1.58 5.09 -0.01
C GLY A 147 -2.50 3.92 -0.40
N ALA A 148 -3.18 3.29 0.56
CA ALA A 148 -4.10 2.19 0.28
C ALA A 148 -5.24 2.59 -0.67
N GLN A 149 -5.74 3.83 -0.62
CA GLN A 149 -6.73 4.31 -1.59
C GLN A 149 -6.19 4.35 -3.01
N THR A 150 -4.96 4.85 -3.20
CA THR A 150 -4.27 4.85 -4.48
C THR A 150 -4.10 3.41 -4.97
N THR A 151 -3.56 2.54 -4.12
CA THR A 151 -3.33 1.13 -4.43
C THR A 151 -4.61 0.39 -4.79
N GLY A 152 -5.65 0.50 -3.97
CA GLY A 152 -6.94 -0.15 -4.22
C GLY A 152 -7.65 0.39 -5.46
N THR A 153 -7.54 1.71 -5.73
CA THR A 153 -8.12 2.30 -6.95
C THR A 153 -7.39 1.82 -8.20
N VAL A 154 -6.05 1.84 -8.20
CA VAL A 154 -5.24 1.31 -9.30
C VAL A 154 -5.54 -0.18 -9.52
N GLY A 155 -5.57 -0.96 -8.45
CA GLY A 155 -5.86 -2.40 -8.51
C GLY A 155 -7.25 -2.73 -9.05
N SER A 156 -8.24 -1.87 -8.82
CA SER A 156 -9.63 -2.07 -9.29
C SER A 156 -9.89 -1.62 -10.74
N ILE A 157 -8.91 -1.04 -11.43
CA ILE A 157 -9.03 -0.72 -12.86
C ILE A 157 -9.06 -2.03 -13.65
N LYS A 158 -9.87 -2.09 -14.70
CA LYS A 158 -9.89 -3.26 -15.57
C LYS A 158 -8.52 -3.49 -16.20
N ASP A 159 -8.11 -4.75 -16.26
CA ASP A 159 -6.88 -5.14 -16.91
C ASP A 159 -6.80 -4.58 -18.35
N GLY A 160 -5.62 -4.12 -18.76
CA GLY A 160 -5.40 -3.45 -20.04
C GLY A 160 -5.87 -1.98 -20.10
N GLN A 161 -6.51 -1.43 -19.06
CA GLN A 161 -6.91 -0.02 -18.98
C GLN A 161 -6.02 0.81 -18.03
N VAL A 162 -5.02 0.19 -17.42
CA VAL A 162 -4.04 0.88 -16.59
C VAL A 162 -3.07 1.62 -17.51
N GLY A 163 -3.06 2.95 -17.43
CA GLY A 163 -2.17 3.79 -18.23
C GLY A 163 -0.70 3.71 -17.79
N ASP A 164 0.17 4.38 -18.56
CA ASP A 164 1.61 4.50 -18.29
C ASP A 164 1.89 5.59 -17.23
N ALA A 165 1.23 5.49 -16.07
CA ALA A 165 1.43 6.40 -14.97
C ALA A 165 2.55 5.93 -14.04
N TRP A 166 3.28 6.89 -13.49
CA TRP A 166 4.26 6.67 -12.44
C TRP A 166 3.69 7.11 -11.09
N ILE A 167 3.94 6.32 -10.05
CA ILE A 167 3.41 6.53 -8.70
C ILE A 167 4.58 6.70 -7.74
N PRO A 168 4.70 7.84 -7.04
CA PRO A 168 5.73 8.03 -6.02
C PRO A 168 5.61 6.97 -4.94
N ILE A 169 6.73 6.36 -4.55
CA ILE A 169 6.76 5.37 -3.48
C ILE A 169 8.02 5.50 -2.63
N ARG A 170 7.87 5.16 -1.35
CA ARG A 170 8.95 4.99 -0.38
C ARG A 170 8.91 3.56 0.13
N PHE A 171 9.99 2.81 -0.09
CA PHE A 171 10.21 1.51 0.53
C PHE A 171 11.05 1.71 1.77
N ILE A 172 10.53 1.36 2.95
CA ILE A 172 11.18 1.60 4.24
C ILE A 172 11.53 0.26 4.86
N VAL A 173 12.79 0.13 5.26
CA VAL A 173 13.29 -0.96 6.11
C VAL A 173 13.51 -0.39 7.50
N CYS A 174 12.80 -0.89 8.50
CA CYS A 174 13.04 -0.55 9.89
C CYS A 174 14.00 -1.57 10.50
N THR A 175 15.08 -1.09 11.09
CA THR A 175 16.07 -1.92 11.78
C THR A 175 15.73 -2.08 13.27
N ASP A 176 14.79 -1.28 13.77
CA ASP A 176 14.30 -1.28 15.15
C ASP A 176 12.80 -1.52 15.17
N SER A 177 12.37 -2.63 15.75
CA SER A 177 10.96 -3.04 15.84
C SER A 177 10.09 -2.12 16.72
N THR A 178 10.70 -1.18 17.44
CA THR A 178 9.97 -0.21 18.28
C THR A 178 9.47 1.01 17.51
N ILE A 179 9.81 1.14 16.22
CA ILE A 179 9.49 2.30 15.37
C ILE A 179 8.23 2.07 14.50
N ILE A 180 7.72 0.84 14.50
CA ILE A 180 6.56 0.44 13.68
C ILE A 180 5.29 0.41 14.52
#